data_302c9e6ed0fd3a760380ce88608fa88f
#
_entry.id   302c9e6ed0fd3a760380ce88608fa88f
#
_cell.length_a   1.000
_cell.length_b   1.000
_cell.length_c   1.000
_cell.angle_alpha   90.00
_cell.angle_beta   90.00
_cell.angle_gamma   90.00
#
_symmetry.space_group_name_H-M   'P 1'
#
loop_
_entity.id
_entity.type
_entity.pdbx_description
1 polymer ?
#
loop_
_entity_poly.entity_id
_entity_poly.type
_entity_poly.pdbx_seq_one_letter_code
_entity_poly.pdbx_strand_id
1 'polypeptide(L)'
;MMRIIVAVLLTAMAIGASSSAIAAQSAACAPSGGLSFICGLQAAEDLVLVPGTRWLIASGMTAGSGLHLIDTQAKTAGSLFSSSVSTARADKTRFAGCPGPPDPKQVVLHGLSLRPAQTGRYTLYATNHGGRESIEVFDVDARSATPSATWTGCVLLPEKLAANSVAAFNDGALVATVLMLPGKTFQDVWAGRNTGVVLMWTPGSKDFRMLAGTELPGNNGIETSSDDREFYVASTGLKRIVAFSRANPSKPLRSAQLKEFGPDNVRLVGDRLITAGMIDDEPSCGGAPKKPEDIRCPRGWIADAIDPKTMTITEVGRGPVAPPYTGTATAMPVGDNLWLSSFSADRVAYRSLKNSRE
;
A
#
# COMPACT_ATOMS: atom_id res chain seq x y z
N MET A 1 -76.97 -22.11 12.99
CA MET A 1 -76.58 -20.71 12.73
C MET A 1 -75.14 -20.51 13.19
N MET A 2 -74.26 -20.48 12.25
CA MET A 2 -72.78 -20.43 12.50
C MET A 2 -72.30 -19.05 12.08
N ARG A 3 -71.74 -18.26 13.03
CA ARG A 3 -71.15 -16.96 12.77
C ARG A 3 -69.65 -17.13 12.56
N ILE A 4 -69.21 -16.80 11.36
CA ILE A 4 -67.77 -16.74 10.98
C ILE A 4 -67.27 -15.34 11.36
N ILE A 5 -66.22 -15.27 12.20
CA ILE A 5 -65.47 -14.04 12.53
C ILE A 5 -64.23 -14.03 11.66
N VAL A 6 -64.16 -13.05 10.77
CA VAL A 6 -62.96 -12.77 9.94
C VAL A 6 -62.03 -11.85 10.73
N ALA A 7 -60.84 -12.35 11.08
CA ALA A 7 -59.77 -11.53 11.66
C ALA A 7 -58.92 -10.92 10.52
N VAL A 8 -58.93 -9.61 10.43
CA VAL A 8 -58.03 -8.85 9.53
C VAL A 8 -56.74 -8.61 10.27
N LEU A 9 -55.65 -9.24 9.79
CA LEU A 9 -54.28 -8.93 10.23
C LEU A 9 -53.78 -7.70 9.48
N LEU A 10 -53.51 -6.62 10.20
CA LEU A 10 -52.75 -5.47 9.71
C LEU A 10 -51.27 -5.79 9.80
N THR A 11 -50.62 -5.97 8.66
CA THR A 11 -49.15 -5.96 8.52
C THR A 11 -48.71 -4.52 8.35
N ALA A 12 -48.12 -3.94 9.41
CA ALA A 12 -47.52 -2.62 9.34
C ALA A 12 -46.09 -2.74 8.84
N MET A 13 -45.78 -1.97 7.82
CA MET A 13 -44.49 -1.88 7.12
C MET A 13 -43.36 -1.38 7.99
N ALA A 14 -42.24 -2.08 7.94
CA ALA A 14 -40.91 -1.60 8.35
C ALA A 14 -40.11 -1.13 7.10
N ILE A 15 -40.41 0.05 6.55
CA ILE A 15 -39.72 0.62 5.37
C ILE A 15 -38.88 1.88 5.73
N GLY A 16 -38.50 2.08 6.98
CA GLY A 16 -37.87 3.34 7.39
C GLY A 16 -36.33 3.32 7.61
N ALA A 17 -35.73 2.16 7.81
CA ALA A 17 -34.33 2.11 8.26
C ALA A 17 -33.28 2.03 7.14
N SER A 18 -33.61 1.48 5.97
CA SER A 18 -32.62 1.25 4.89
C SER A 18 -32.24 2.53 4.14
N SER A 19 -33.16 3.45 3.94
CA SER A 19 -32.93 4.68 3.16
C SER A 19 -32.00 5.67 3.88
N SER A 20 -32.07 5.76 5.20
CA SER A 20 -31.24 6.67 5.99
C SER A 20 -29.79 6.20 6.09
N ALA A 21 -29.55 4.88 6.17
CA ALA A 21 -28.21 4.31 6.21
C ALA A 21 -27.48 4.47 4.86
N ILE A 22 -28.17 4.27 3.74
CA ILE A 22 -27.62 4.45 2.39
C ILE A 22 -27.32 5.93 2.12
N ALA A 23 -28.16 6.85 2.54
CA ALA A 23 -27.93 8.30 2.40
C ALA A 23 -26.76 8.77 3.26
N ALA A 24 -26.61 8.28 4.48
CA ALA A 24 -25.49 8.61 5.36
C ALA A 24 -24.15 8.04 4.81
N GLN A 25 -24.14 6.84 4.26
CA GLN A 25 -22.94 6.23 3.64
C GLN A 25 -22.56 6.95 2.34
N SER A 26 -23.53 7.41 1.53
CA SER A 26 -23.27 8.19 0.32
C SER A 26 -22.70 9.59 0.66
N ALA A 27 -23.19 10.24 1.70
CA ALA A 27 -22.67 11.53 2.17
C ALA A 27 -21.23 11.40 2.73
N ALA A 28 -20.94 10.33 3.46
CA ALA A 28 -19.61 10.05 3.99
C ALA A 28 -18.56 9.79 2.90
N CYS A 29 -18.96 9.40 1.69
CA CYS A 29 -18.08 9.14 0.54
C CYS A 29 -18.13 10.24 -0.53
N ALA A 30 -18.68 11.41 -0.20
CA ALA A 30 -18.73 12.55 -1.12
C ALA A 30 -17.34 13.05 -1.51
N PRO A 31 -17.14 13.56 -2.74
CA PRO A 31 -15.88 14.17 -3.16
C PRO A 31 -15.47 15.33 -2.24
N SER A 32 -14.15 15.48 -2.01
CA SER A 32 -13.57 16.54 -1.20
C SER A 32 -12.19 16.92 -1.73
N GLY A 33 -11.82 18.21 -1.69
CA GLY A 33 -10.49 18.68 -2.07
C GLY A 33 -10.07 18.31 -3.51
N GLY A 34 -11.03 18.18 -4.43
CA GLY A 34 -10.78 17.76 -5.82
C GLY A 34 -10.52 16.26 -6.00
N LEU A 35 -10.75 15.46 -4.95
CA LEU A 35 -10.67 14.01 -4.97
C LEU A 35 -12.06 13.38 -4.94
N SER A 36 -12.23 12.28 -5.67
CA SER A 36 -13.32 11.33 -5.54
C SER A 36 -12.83 10.11 -4.78
N PHE A 37 -13.75 9.33 -4.16
CA PHE A 37 -13.36 8.26 -3.26
C PHE A 37 -14.06 6.93 -3.57
N ILE A 38 -13.39 5.83 -3.21
CA ILE A 38 -13.98 4.53 -2.94
C ILE A 38 -13.82 4.28 -1.44
N CYS A 39 -14.91 4.17 -0.72
CA CYS A 39 -14.93 4.07 0.74
C CYS A 39 -15.15 2.64 1.22
N GLY A 40 -14.97 2.42 2.54
CA GLY A 40 -15.12 1.11 3.17
C GLY A 40 -13.86 0.24 3.09
N LEU A 41 -12.73 0.84 2.70
CA LEU A 41 -11.41 0.24 2.74
C LEU A 41 -10.74 0.65 4.06
N GLN A 42 -10.05 -0.28 4.73
CA GLN A 42 -9.50 -0.01 6.05
C GLN A 42 -7.99 0.23 5.96
N ALA A 43 -7.58 1.50 5.89
CA ALA A 43 -6.18 1.91 5.73
C ALA A 43 -5.53 1.17 4.55
N ALA A 44 -6.06 1.41 3.35
CA ALA A 44 -5.52 0.87 2.11
C ALA A 44 -4.20 1.60 1.80
N GLU A 45 -3.11 1.15 2.43
CA GLU A 45 -1.85 1.88 2.48
C GLU A 45 -1.08 1.79 1.18
N ASP A 46 -1.09 0.64 0.54
CA ASP A 46 -0.34 0.43 -0.70
C ASP A 46 -1.21 -0.04 -1.85
N LEU A 47 -0.78 0.31 -3.07
CA LEU A 47 -1.47 -0.02 -4.32
C LEU A 47 -0.49 -0.65 -5.31
N VAL A 48 -0.94 -1.73 -5.98
CA VAL A 48 -0.26 -2.28 -7.16
C VAL A 48 -1.25 -2.53 -8.28
N LEU A 49 -0.88 -2.16 -9.50
CA LEU A 49 -1.69 -2.42 -10.69
C LEU A 49 -1.44 -3.86 -11.17
N VAL A 50 -2.50 -4.61 -11.45
CA VAL A 50 -2.39 -5.89 -12.15
C VAL A 50 -2.17 -5.59 -13.64
N PRO A 51 -0.97 -5.88 -14.20
CA PRO A 51 -0.59 -5.41 -15.52
C PRO A 51 -1.54 -5.86 -16.63
N GLY A 52 -1.84 -4.95 -17.58
CA GLY A 52 -2.75 -5.23 -18.70
C GLY A 52 -4.22 -5.32 -18.33
N THR A 53 -4.59 -4.94 -17.11
CA THR A 53 -5.96 -4.98 -16.61
C THR A 53 -6.42 -3.63 -16.06
N ARG A 54 -7.69 -3.54 -15.65
CA ARG A 54 -8.26 -2.39 -14.93
C ARG A 54 -8.21 -2.54 -13.40
N TRP A 55 -7.54 -3.55 -12.88
CA TRP A 55 -7.60 -3.93 -11.48
C TRP A 55 -6.39 -3.42 -10.70
N LEU A 56 -6.66 -2.75 -9.57
CA LEU A 56 -5.68 -2.46 -8.53
C LEU A 56 -5.87 -3.44 -7.37
N ILE A 57 -4.77 -3.88 -6.79
CA ILE A 57 -4.76 -4.57 -5.49
C ILE A 57 -4.31 -3.54 -4.46
N ALA A 58 -5.06 -3.43 -3.38
CA ALA A 58 -4.74 -2.58 -2.24
C ALA A 58 -4.50 -3.42 -0.99
N SER A 59 -3.52 -3.05 -0.19
CA SER A 59 -3.32 -3.61 1.14
C SER A 59 -4.35 -3.05 2.12
N GLY A 60 -4.52 -3.72 3.26
CA GLY A 60 -5.36 -3.25 4.36
C GLY A 60 -4.58 -3.28 5.67
N MET A 61 -4.20 -2.10 6.17
CA MET A 61 -3.34 -1.95 7.36
C MET A 61 -4.15 -1.90 8.66
N THR A 62 -5.25 -2.65 8.69
CA THR A 62 -6.07 -2.86 9.89
C THR A 62 -6.30 -4.36 10.07
N ALA A 63 -6.32 -4.85 11.32
CA ALA A 63 -6.48 -6.27 11.61
C ALA A 63 -7.71 -6.87 10.91
N GLY A 64 -7.48 -7.92 10.13
CA GLY A 64 -8.50 -8.65 9.39
C GLY A 64 -8.97 -7.99 8.09
N SER A 65 -8.47 -6.81 7.70
CA SER A 65 -8.88 -6.17 6.43
C SER A 65 -8.32 -6.87 5.19
N GLY A 66 -7.15 -7.48 5.28
CA GLY A 66 -6.55 -8.30 4.23
C GLY A 66 -6.17 -7.53 2.97
N LEU A 67 -6.52 -8.10 1.80
CA LEU A 67 -6.31 -7.49 0.49
C LEU A 67 -7.64 -7.09 -0.14
N HIS A 68 -7.66 -5.92 -0.76
CA HIS A 68 -8.78 -5.42 -1.54
C HIS A 68 -8.48 -5.47 -3.03
N LEU A 69 -9.52 -5.68 -3.84
CA LEU A 69 -9.48 -5.61 -5.29
C LEU A 69 -10.35 -4.43 -5.75
N ILE A 70 -9.74 -3.47 -6.46
CA ILE A 70 -10.40 -2.25 -6.90
C ILE A 70 -10.59 -2.30 -8.42
N ASP A 71 -11.83 -2.17 -8.87
CA ASP A 71 -12.17 -1.96 -10.29
C ASP A 71 -12.04 -0.46 -10.61
N THR A 72 -11.00 -0.09 -11.35
CA THR A 72 -10.73 1.31 -11.69
C THR A 72 -11.70 1.90 -12.70
N GLN A 73 -12.46 1.09 -13.44
CA GLN A 73 -13.50 1.54 -14.36
C GLN A 73 -14.85 1.67 -13.65
N ALA A 74 -15.29 0.63 -12.94
CA ALA A 74 -16.55 0.63 -12.20
C ALA A 74 -16.52 1.51 -10.93
N LYS A 75 -15.33 1.90 -10.46
CA LYS A 75 -15.11 2.68 -9.21
C LYS A 75 -15.68 1.95 -7.99
N THR A 76 -15.43 0.67 -7.90
CA THR A 76 -15.87 -0.21 -6.82
C THR A 76 -14.69 -0.99 -6.23
N ALA A 77 -14.84 -1.46 -5.00
CA ALA A 77 -13.88 -2.35 -4.37
C ALA A 77 -14.57 -3.57 -3.78
N GLY A 78 -13.83 -4.68 -3.74
CA GLY A 78 -14.22 -5.93 -3.11
C GLY A 78 -13.04 -6.55 -2.36
N SER A 79 -13.29 -7.64 -1.65
CA SER A 79 -12.23 -8.38 -0.97
C SER A 79 -11.53 -9.33 -1.94
N LEU A 80 -10.19 -9.32 -1.94
CA LEU A 80 -9.35 -10.27 -2.66
C LEU A 80 -8.83 -11.38 -1.72
N PHE A 81 -8.51 -11.03 -0.46
CA PHE A 81 -8.15 -11.97 0.60
C PHE A 81 -8.59 -11.41 1.95
N SER A 82 -9.39 -12.17 2.69
CA SER A 82 -9.93 -11.76 4.01
C SER A 82 -10.43 -13.00 4.77
N SER A 83 -11.05 -12.79 5.92
CA SER A 83 -11.70 -13.88 6.67
C SER A 83 -12.86 -14.57 5.93
N SER A 84 -13.49 -13.89 4.96
CA SER A 84 -14.56 -14.44 4.12
C SER A 84 -14.07 -14.99 2.79
N VAL A 85 -12.88 -14.57 2.32
CA VAL A 85 -12.26 -14.99 1.07
C VAL A 85 -10.81 -15.34 1.36
N SER A 86 -10.54 -16.59 1.74
CA SER A 86 -9.18 -17.05 2.02
C SER A 86 -8.96 -18.45 1.43
N THR A 87 -8.17 -18.51 0.37
CA THR A 87 -7.70 -19.77 -0.22
C THR A 87 -6.21 -19.93 0.00
N ALA A 88 -5.77 -21.14 0.33
CA ALA A 88 -4.36 -21.44 0.60
C ALA A 88 -3.91 -22.74 -0.07
N ARG A 89 -2.73 -22.68 -0.68
CA ARG A 89 -2.02 -23.82 -1.27
C ARG A 89 -0.53 -23.65 -1.01
N ALA A 90 -0.06 -24.13 0.14
CA ALA A 90 1.32 -23.96 0.57
C ALA A 90 2.34 -24.55 -0.41
N ASP A 91 3.31 -23.76 -0.86
CA ASP A 91 4.53 -24.20 -1.53
C ASP A 91 5.65 -24.36 -0.50
N LYS A 92 5.69 -25.54 0.12
CA LYS A 92 6.71 -25.87 1.12
C LYS A 92 8.11 -26.07 0.55
N THR A 93 8.24 -26.25 -0.75
CA THR A 93 9.55 -26.36 -1.41
C THR A 93 10.21 -24.98 -1.47
N ARG A 94 9.46 -23.96 -1.88
CA ARG A 94 9.96 -22.59 -1.99
C ARG A 94 10.02 -21.89 -0.64
N PHE A 95 9.07 -22.14 0.27
CA PHE A 95 8.91 -21.47 1.56
C PHE A 95 8.95 -22.49 2.72
N ALA A 96 10.03 -23.27 2.81
CA ALA A 96 10.17 -24.35 3.79
C ALA A 96 10.07 -23.86 5.26
N GLY A 97 10.50 -22.64 5.55
CA GLY A 97 10.45 -22.04 6.89
C GLY A 97 9.08 -21.44 7.26
N CYS A 98 8.10 -21.45 6.33
CA CYS A 98 6.78 -20.89 6.59
C CYS A 98 5.92 -21.85 7.40
N PRO A 99 5.38 -21.45 8.57
CA PRO A 99 4.59 -22.33 9.45
C PRO A 99 3.21 -22.68 8.89
N GLY A 100 2.70 -21.93 7.92
CA GLY A 100 1.36 -22.11 7.33
C GLY A 100 0.69 -20.78 7.00
N PRO A 101 -0.56 -20.78 6.53
CA PRO A 101 -1.29 -19.56 6.22
C PRO A 101 -1.50 -18.71 7.49
N PRO A 102 -1.54 -17.37 7.35
CA PRO A 102 -1.86 -16.48 8.45
C PRO A 102 -3.34 -16.64 8.84
N ASP A 103 -3.68 -16.29 10.08
CA ASP A 103 -5.08 -16.14 10.47
C ASP A 103 -5.69 -14.92 9.75
N PRO A 104 -6.66 -15.11 8.83
CA PRO A 104 -7.23 -14.00 8.06
C PRO A 104 -7.93 -12.93 8.92
N LYS A 105 -8.26 -13.24 10.18
CA LYS A 105 -8.84 -12.27 11.12
C LYS A 105 -7.80 -11.36 11.77
N GLN A 106 -6.55 -11.77 11.74
CA GLN A 106 -5.45 -11.04 12.38
C GLN A 106 -4.55 -10.32 11.38
N VAL A 107 -4.53 -10.72 10.09
CA VAL A 107 -3.61 -10.12 9.12
C VAL A 107 -3.73 -8.60 9.09
N VAL A 108 -2.58 -7.95 9.03
CA VAL A 108 -2.42 -6.51 8.84
C VAL A 108 -1.45 -6.34 7.69
N LEU A 109 -1.97 -6.15 6.48
CA LEU A 109 -1.15 -6.10 5.28
C LEU A 109 -0.78 -4.66 4.93
N HIS A 110 0.50 -4.45 4.65
CA HIS A 110 1.14 -3.16 4.45
C HIS A 110 1.72 -3.07 3.03
N GLY A 111 3.04 -2.89 2.89
CA GLY A 111 3.69 -2.75 1.59
C GLY A 111 3.51 -3.97 0.68
N LEU A 112 3.31 -3.73 -0.61
CA LEU A 112 3.03 -4.74 -1.63
C LEU A 112 4.11 -4.78 -2.71
N SER A 113 4.29 -5.94 -3.34
CA SER A 113 5.06 -6.08 -4.59
C SER A 113 4.40 -7.14 -5.47
N LEU A 114 4.11 -6.79 -6.72
CA LEU A 114 3.50 -7.71 -7.68
C LEU A 114 4.48 -8.00 -8.82
N ARG A 115 4.75 -9.28 -9.07
CA ARG A 115 5.68 -9.71 -10.14
C ARG A 115 5.00 -10.68 -11.10
N PRO A 116 5.26 -10.56 -12.42
CA PRO A 116 4.83 -11.56 -13.38
C PRO A 116 5.38 -12.95 -13.04
N ALA A 117 4.54 -13.98 -13.14
CA ALA A 117 4.94 -15.38 -12.99
C ALA A 117 4.76 -16.15 -14.31
N GLN A 118 3.56 -16.09 -14.89
CA GLN A 118 3.18 -16.65 -16.18
C GLN A 118 2.16 -15.71 -16.83
N THR A 119 1.79 -15.97 -18.08
CA THR A 119 0.75 -15.17 -18.76
C THR A 119 -0.54 -15.10 -17.94
N GLY A 120 -0.91 -13.91 -17.53
CA GLY A 120 -2.10 -13.64 -16.70
C GLY A 120 -2.02 -14.13 -15.25
N ARG A 121 -0.82 -14.56 -14.80
CA ARG A 121 -0.58 -14.93 -13.39
C ARG A 121 0.58 -14.14 -12.82
N TYR A 122 0.47 -13.80 -11.54
CA TYR A 122 1.42 -12.97 -10.84
C TYR A 122 1.71 -13.54 -9.45
N THR A 123 2.89 -13.25 -8.93
CA THR A 123 3.19 -13.47 -7.51
C THR A 123 3.08 -12.12 -6.79
N LEU A 124 2.20 -12.04 -5.80
CA LEU A 124 2.06 -10.89 -4.92
C LEU A 124 2.77 -11.20 -3.60
N TYR A 125 3.60 -10.29 -3.17
CA TYR A 125 4.25 -10.26 -1.86
C TYR A 125 3.65 -9.14 -1.06
N ALA A 126 3.34 -9.38 0.21
CA ALA A 126 2.75 -8.40 1.11
C ALA A 126 3.41 -8.47 2.48
N THR A 127 3.87 -7.35 3.01
CA THR A 127 4.31 -7.29 4.40
C THR A 127 3.12 -7.49 5.32
N ASN A 128 3.31 -8.22 6.41
CA ASN A 128 2.27 -8.51 7.40
C ASN A 128 2.77 -8.26 8.81
N HIS A 129 1.96 -7.56 9.61
CA HIS A 129 2.20 -7.26 11.03
C HIS A 129 1.23 -8.00 11.97
N GLY A 130 0.22 -8.67 11.42
CA GLY A 130 -0.85 -9.29 12.20
C GLY A 130 -0.60 -10.76 12.49
N GLY A 131 -0.55 -11.12 13.79
CA GLY A 131 -0.27 -12.48 14.25
C GLY A 131 1.19 -12.90 14.11
N ARG A 132 1.94 -12.34 13.17
CA ARG A 132 3.39 -12.53 12.94
C ARG A 132 3.95 -11.42 12.06
N GLU A 133 5.25 -11.16 12.18
CA GLU A 133 6.00 -10.34 11.22
C GLU A 133 6.51 -11.21 10.08
N SER A 134 6.04 -10.97 8.86
CA SER A 134 6.33 -11.81 7.70
C SER A 134 6.12 -11.08 6.38
N ILE A 135 6.68 -11.65 5.30
CA ILE A 135 6.22 -11.38 3.95
C ILE A 135 5.30 -12.53 3.54
N GLU A 136 4.02 -12.27 3.40
CA GLU A 136 3.04 -13.23 2.89
C GLU A 136 3.06 -13.26 1.37
N VAL A 137 2.87 -14.44 0.78
CA VAL A 137 3.00 -14.67 -0.65
C VAL A 137 1.72 -15.24 -1.22
N PHE A 138 1.24 -14.63 -2.29
CA PHE A 138 0.01 -15.00 -2.97
C PHE A 138 0.27 -15.25 -4.46
N ASP A 139 -0.40 -16.26 -5.00
CA ASP A 139 -0.57 -16.47 -6.44
C ASP A 139 -1.83 -15.73 -6.87
N VAL A 140 -1.68 -14.73 -7.72
CA VAL A 140 -2.78 -13.92 -8.27
C VAL A 140 -3.08 -14.40 -9.68
N ASP A 141 -4.28 -14.90 -9.90
CA ASP A 141 -4.79 -15.34 -11.20
C ASP A 141 -5.71 -14.26 -11.80
N ALA A 142 -5.24 -13.60 -12.85
CA ALA A 142 -5.95 -12.54 -13.57
C ALA A 142 -6.40 -12.97 -14.97
N ARG A 143 -6.47 -14.26 -15.27
CA ARG A 143 -6.97 -14.79 -16.56
C ARG A 143 -8.48 -14.71 -16.69
N SER A 144 -9.18 -14.63 -15.58
CA SER A 144 -10.63 -14.39 -15.53
C SER A 144 -10.95 -12.89 -15.50
N ALA A 145 -12.21 -12.54 -15.77
CA ALA A 145 -12.68 -11.14 -15.76
C ALA A 145 -12.43 -10.44 -14.42
N THR A 146 -12.45 -11.19 -13.32
CA THR A 146 -12.13 -10.73 -11.96
C THR A 146 -10.96 -11.56 -11.43
N PRO A 147 -9.84 -10.91 -11.04
CA PRO A 147 -8.71 -11.59 -10.43
C PRO A 147 -9.06 -12.29 -9.12
N SER A 148 -8.35 -13.38 -8.83
CA SER A 148 -8.41 -14.07 -7.56
C SER A 148 -7.01 -14.23 -6.96
N ALA A 149 -6.91 -14.41 -5.64
CA ALA A 149 -5.65 -14.66 -4.97
C ALA A 149 -5.71 -15.95 -4.13
N THR A 150 -4.62 -16.72 -4.18
CA THR A 150 -4.41 -17.90 -3.36
C THR A 150 -3.12 -17.74 -2.58
N TRP A 151 -3.17 -17.81 -1.27
CA TRP A 151 -1.97 -17.78 -0.45
C TRP A 151 -1.10 -19.01 -0.72
N THR A 152 0.22 -18.81 -0.88
CA THR A 152 1.15 -19.89 -1.26
C THR A 152 2.31 -20.08 -0.29
N GLY A 153 2.59 -19.09 0.55
CA GLY A 153 3.70 -19.21 1.49
C GLY A 153 4.00 -17.91 2.23
N CYS A 154 5.06 -17.95 3.01
CA CYS A 154 5.56 -16.77 3.69
C CYS A 154 7.07 -16.85 3.96
N VAL A 155 7.69 -15.70 4.19
CA VAL A 155 9.04 -15.58 4.72
C VAL A 155 8.95 -14.79 6.04
N LEU A 156 9.37 -15.41 7.15
CA LEU A 156 9.33 -14.76 8.45
C LEU A 156 10.41 -13.69 8.56
N LEU A 157 10.09 -12.56 9.20
CA LEU A 157 11.08 -11.54 9.51
C LEU A 157 11.96 -11.98 10.69
N PRO A 158 13.20 -11.47 10.77
CA PRO A 158 14.01 -11.64 11.98
C PRO A 158 13.31 -11.09 13.21
N GLU A 159 13.53 -11.72 14.36
CA GLU A 159 12.92 -11.31 15.64
C GLU A 159 13.14 -9.82 15.91
N LYS A 160 12.10 -9.14 16.41
CA LYS A 160 12.05 -7.70 16.72
C LYS A 160 12.15 -6.75 15.53
N LEU A 161 12.12 -7.27 14.29
CA LEU A 161 12.06 -6.43 13.09
C LEU A 161 10.68 -6.51 12.44
N ALA A 162 10.18 -5.35 12.03
CA ALA A 162 8.97 -5.21 11.25
C ALA A 162 9.32 -4.62 9.88
N ALA A 163 8.88 -5.26 8.79
CA ALA A 163 9.11 -4.72 7.47
C ALA A 163 8.04 -3.68 7.12
N ASN A 164 8.44 -2.51 6.66
CA ASN A 164 7.51 -1.50 6.16
C ASN A 164 7.01 -1.87 4.74
N SER A 165 7.93 -2.11 3.81
CA SER A 165 7.60 -2.44 2.43
C SER A 165 8.47 -3.58 1.89
N VAL A 166 8.06 -4.17 0.77
CA VAL A 166 8.76 -5.27 0.10
C VAL A 166 8.82 -5.03 -1.40
N ALA A 167 9.94 -5.41 -2.02
CA ALA A 167 10.03 -5.55 -3.47
C ALA A 167 10.70 -6.87 -3.84
N ALA A 168 10.26 -7.48 -4.94
CA ALA A 168 10.81 -8.74 -5.41
C ALA A 168 11.59 -8.56 -6.70
N PHE A 169 12.69 -9.27 -6.85
CA PHE A 169 13.41 -9.45 -8.12
C PHE A 169 12.79 -10.58 -8.95
N ASN A 170 13.09 -10.64 -10.24
CA ASN A 170 12.55 -11.65 -11.14
C ASN A 170 12.99 -13.08 -10.80
N ASP A 171 14.14 -13.24 -10.14
CA ASP A 171 14.63 -14.54 -9.63
C ASP A 171 13.94 -14.97 -8.31
N GLY A 172 13.04 -14.14 -7.80
CA GLY A 172 12.28 -14.38 -6.56
C GLY A 172 13.02 -13.99 -5.29
N ALA A 173 14.20 -13.37 -5.37
CA ALA A 173 14.82 -12.73 -4.22
C ALA A 173 14.01 -11.51 -3.78
N LEU A 174 13.97 -11.24 -2.49
CA LEU A 174 13.22 -10.16 -1.88
C LEU A 174 14.15 -9.15 -1.25
N VAL A 175 13.81 -7.88 -1.37
CA VAL A 175 14.31 -6.82 -0.52
C VAL A 175 13.13 -6.21 0.25
N ALA A 176 13.35 -5.95 1.55
CA ALA A 176 12.34 -5.38 2.42
C ALA A 176 12.94 -4.26 3.26
N THR A 177 12.21 -3.17 3.43
CA THR A 177 12.63 -2.08 4.29
C THR A 177 12.18 -2.30 5.72
N VAL A 178 13.05 -1.99 6.66
CA VAL A 178 12.72 -1.76 8.07
C VAL A 178 12.79 -0.25 8.29
N LEU A 179 11.66 0.39 8.55
CA LEU A 179 11.59 1.83 8.76
C LEU A 179 12.30 2.23 10.05
N MET A 180 12.16 1.41 11.07
CA MET A 180 12.60 1.74 12.42
C MET A 180 13.17 0.52 13.14
N LEU A 181 14.47 0.54 13.35
CA LEU A 181 15.19 -0.46 14.14
C LEU A 181 14.86 -0.32 15.64
N PRO A 182 14.98 -1.38 16.44
CA PRO A 182 14.73 -1.32 17.88
C PRO A 182 15.49 -0.17 18.57
N GLY A 183 14.78 0.58 19.40
CA GLY A 183 15.32 1.73 20.14
C GLY A 183 15.39 3.04 19.36
N LYS A 184 14.95 3.07 18.08
CA LYS A 184 14.82 4.28 17.28
C LYS A 184 13.40 4.86 17.38
N THR A 185 13.25 6.14 17.03
CA THR A 185 12.00 6.90 17.14
C THR A 185 11.73 7.73 15.89
N PHE A 186 10.48 8.21 15.71
CA PHE A 186 10.15 9.15 14.66
C PHE A 186 10.91 10.48 14.79
N GLN A 187 11.24 10.92 16.02
CA GLN A 187 12.10 12.08 16.23
C GLN A 187 13.50 11.86 15.63
N ASP A 188 14.01 10.63 15.64
CA ASP A 188 15.26 10.30 14.97
C ASP A 188 15.12 10.42 13.46
N VAL A 189 14.00 9.96 12.88
CA VAL A 189 13.71 10.11 11.45
C VAL A 189 13.72 11.59 11.06
N TRP A 190 12.95 12.43 11.75
CA TRP A 190 12.84 13.87 11.45
C TRP A 190 14.14 14.64 11.72
N ALA A 191 14.96 14.14 12.64
CA ALA A 191 16.30 14.69 12.87
C ALA A 191 17.36 14.22 11.85
N GLY A 192 16.95 13.45 10.83
CA GLY A 192 17.84 12.93 9.79
C GLY A 192 18.83 11.86 10.29
N ARG A 193 18.54 11.21 11.42
CA ARG A 193 19.35 10.11 11.94
C ARG A 193 18.92 8.78 11.32
N ASN A 194 19.88 7.91 11.00
CA ASN A 194 19.58 6.59 10.47
C ASN A 194 18.77 5.77 11.47
N THR A 195 17.59 5.34 11.03
CA THR A 195 16.65 4.56 11.85
C THR A 195 16.32 3.23 11.23
N GLY A 196 16.42 3.10 9.92
CA GLY A 196 16.01 1.95 9.16
C GLY A 196 17.18 1.26 8.43
N VAL A 197 16.87 0.15 7.75
CA VAL A 197 17.80 -0.64 6.97
C VAL A 197 17.03 -1.43 5.89
N VAL A 198 17.70 -1.93 4.87
CA VAL A 198 17.15 -2.91 3.92
C VAL A 198 17.57 -4.32 4.33
N LEU A 199 16.60 -5.23 4.32
CA LEU A 199 16.80 -6.66 4.45
C LEU A 199 16.77 -7.31 3.07
N MET A 200 17.50 -8.40 2.86
CA MET A 200 17.44 -9.23 1.66
C MET A 200 17.24 -10.69 2.03
N TRP A 201 16.32 -11.34 1.33
CA TRP A 201 16.11 -12.79 1.34
C TRP A 201 16.26 -13.36 -0.07
N THR A 202 16.83 -14.56 -0.17
CA THR A 202 16.97 -15.27 -1.46
C THR A 202 16.26 -16.61 -1.37
N PRO A 203 15.65 -17.11 -2.47
CA PRO A 203 15.02 -18.43 -2.49
C PRO A 203 15.92 -19.52 -1.93
N GLY A 204 15.37 -20.33 -1.02
CA GLY A 204 16.13 -21.38 -0.31
C GLY A 204 16.89 -20.91 0.93
N SER A 205 17.01 -19.61 1.18
CA SER A 205 17.55 -19.10 2.45
C SER A 205 16.53 -19.27 3.56
N LYS A 206 17.02 -19.57 4.76
CA LYS A 206 16.19 -19.65 5.96
C LYS A 206 15.75 -18.26 6.42
N ASP A 207 16.67 -17.31 6.45
CA ASP A 207 16.52 -16.01 7.09
C ASP A 207 16.84 -14.86 6.14
N PHE A 208 16.33 -13.68 6.46
CA PHE A 208 16.76 -12.42 5.88
C PHE A 208 18.16 -12.05 6.39
N ARG A 209 18.94 -11.36 5.56
CA ARG A 209 20.18 -10.70 5.96
C ARG A 209 20.05 -9.18 5.84
N MET A 210 20.63 -8.42 6.75
CA MET A 210 20.72 -6.97 6.64
C MET A 210 21.74 -6.60 5.55
N LEU A 211 21.42 -5.56 4.76
CA LEU A 211 22.31 -4.99 3.77
C LEU A 211 23.01 -3.77 4.37
N ALA A 212 24.27 -3.96 4.80
CA ALA A 212 25.07 -2.86 5.32
C ALA A 212 25.27 -1.75 4.28
N GLY A 213 25.19 -0.48 4.73
CA GLY A 213 25.28 0.71 3.88
C GLY A 213 23.94 1.18 3.31
N THR A 214 22.84 0.51 3.68
CA THR A 214 21.46 0.92 3.30
C THR A 214 20.70 1.61 4.43
N GLU A 215 21.39 1.93 5.52
CA GLU A 215 20.81 2.60 6.68
C GLU A 215 20.48 4.05 6.35
N LEU A 216 19.19 4.39 6.41
CA LEU A 216 18.66 5.72 6.11
C LEU A 216 17.73 6.19 7.24
N PRO A 217 17.49 7.50 7.36
CA PRO A 217 16.40 8.03 8.17
C PRO A 217 15.03 7.66 7.60
N GLY A 218 14.38 6.64 8.18
CA GLY A 218 13.08 6.16 7.74
C GLY A 218 13.12 5.47 6.37
N ASN A 219 13.66 4.24 6.32
CA ASN A 219 13.53 3.37 5.13
C ASN A 219 12.07 2.95 4.99
N ASN A 220 11.32 3.63 4.12
CA ASN A 220 9.90 3.43 3.90
C ASN A 220 9.66 2.54 2.67
N GLY A 221 8.99 3.00 1.63
CA GLY A 221 8.75 2.24 0.42
C GLY A 221 10.02 1.73 -0.27
N ILE A 222 9.89 0.62 -1.00
CA ILE A 222 10.97 0.03 -1.78
C ILE A 222 10.45 -0.51 -3.10
N GLU A 223 11.27 -0.37 -4.18
CA GLU A 223 10.97 -0.92 -5.49
C GLU A 223 12.26 -1.43 -6.16
N THR A 224 12.16 -2.40 -7.08
CA THR A 224 13.30 -2.90 -7.87
C THR A 224 13.27 -2.34 -9.28
N SER A 225 14.46 -2.22 -9.91
CA SER A 225 14.53 -1.89 -11.33
C SER A 225 14.03 -3.04 -12.20
N SER A 226 13.55 -2.72 -13.40
CA SER A 226 13.04 -3.72 -14.35
C SER A 226 14.10 -4.74 -14.83
N ASP A 227 15.38 -4.36 -14.75
CA ASP A 227 16.52 -5.19 -15.13
C ASP A 227 17.16 -5.91 -13.93
N ASP A 228 16.56 -5.84 -12.75
CA ASP A 228 17.01 -6.45 -11.49
C ASP A 228 18.40 -6.00 -11.00
N ARG A 229 18.97 -4.93 -11.54
CA ARG A 229 20.32 -4.47 -11.16
C ARG A 229 20.33 -3.53 -9.97
N GLU A 230 19.20 -2.87 -9.72
CA GLU A 230 19.06 -1.84 -8.69
C GLU A 230 17.80 -2.02 -7.87
N PHE A 231 17.77 -1.35 -6.74
CA PHE A 231 16.55 -1.11 -5.98
C PHE A 231 16.54 0.33 -5.46
N TYR A 232 15.34 0.84 -5.26
CA TYR A 232 15.07 2.23 -4.88
C TYR A 232 14.36 2.24 -3.54
N VAL A 233 14.88 3.06 -2.62
CA VAL A 233 14.35 3.19 -1.26
C VAL A 233 13.83 4.59 -1.05
N ALA A 234 12.60 4.73 -0.59
CA ALA A 234 12.05 5.96 -0.09
C ALA A 234 12.60 6.21 1.32
N SER A 235 13.33 7.31 1.50
CA SER A 235 13.77 7.77 2.81
C SER A 235 12.92 8.97 3.22
N THR A 236 11.96 8.73 4.11
CA THR A 236 11.04 9.75 4.58
C THR A 236 11.77 10.90 5.27
N GLY A 237 12.73 10.61 6.13
CA GLY A 237 13.48 11.63 6.88
C GLY A 237 14.45 12.45 6.03
N LEU A 238 15.02 11.89 4.95
CA LEU A 238 15.83 12.63 4.00
C LEU A 238 15.02 13.33 2.92
N LYS A 239 13.74 13.02 2.79
CA LYS A 239 12.87 13.42 1.66
C LYS A 239 13.50 13.02 0.33
N ARG A 240 13.93 11.76 0.20
CA ARG A 240 14.67 11.27 -0.98
C ARG A 240 14.18 9.92 -1.45
N ILE A 241 14.27 9.71 -2.76
CA ILE A 241 14.35 8.36 -3.32
C ILE A 241 15.81 8.07 -3.60
N VAL A 242 16.33 6.98 -3.01
CA VAL A 242 17.75 6.60 -3.03
C VAL A 242 17.91 5.30 -3.81
N ALA A 243 18.76 5.28 -4.82
CA ALA A 243 19.09 4.11 -5.62
C ALA A 243 20.31 3.37 -5.04
N PHE A 244 20.21 2.05 -4.97
CA PHE A 244 21.28 1.15 -4.58
C PHE A 244 21.53 0.08 -5.64
N SER A 245 22.80 -0.36 -5.75
CA SER A 245 23.14 -1.53 -6.55
C SER A 245 22.71 -2.80 -5.83
N ARG A 246 22.03 -3.71 -6.54
CA ARG A 246 21.74 -5.05 -6.02
C ARG A 246 23.00 -5.84 -5.71
N ALA A 247 24.02 -5.75 -6.58
CA ALA A 247 25.27 -6.50 -6.43
C ALA A 247 26.16 -5.95 -5.31
N ASN A 248 26.16 -4.63 -5.09
CA ASN A 248 26.94 -3.98 -4.04
C ASN A 248 26.17 -2.81 -3.42
N PRO A 249 25.29 -3.08 -2.45
CA PRO A 249 24.45 -2.06 -1.82
C PRO A 249 25.15 -1.23 -0.75
N SER A 250 26.46 -1.38 -0.56
CA SER A 250 27.22 -0.77 0.54
C SER A 250 27.21 0.77 0.55
N LYS A 251 26.78 1.40 -0.53
CA LYS A 251 26.61 2.86 -0.65
C LYS A 251 25.56 3.20 -1.71
N PRO A 252 24.87 4.34 -1.57
CA PRO A 252 24.00 4.86 -2.60
C PRO A 252 24.71 5.08 -3.94
N LEU A 253 24.02 4.79 -5.05
CA LEU A 253 24.47 5.13 -6.40
C LEU A 253 24.15 6.59 -6.74
N ARG A 254 22.92 6.99 -6.46
CA ARG A 254 22.34 8.31 -6.74
C ARG A 254 21.05 8.52 -5.96
N SER A 255 20.55 9.75 -5.91
CA SER A 255 19.26 10.03 -5.24
C SER A 255 18.54 11.21 -5.86
N ALA A 256 17.20 11.21 -5.80
CA ALA A 256 16.35 12.34 -6.10
C ALA A 256 15.92 13.04 -4.80
N GLN A 257 16.12 14.36 -4.69
CA GLN A 257 15.72 15.17 -3.55
C GLN A 257 14.33 15.73 -3.77
N LEU A 258 13.36 15.27 -3.01
CA LEU A 258 12.01 15.84 -2.94
C LEU A 258 12.01 17.09 -2.04
N LYS A 259 11.11 18.04 -2.29
CA LYS A 259 11.18 19.34 -1.61
C LYS A 259 10.19 19.48 -0.47
N GLU A 260 8.94 19.05 -0.70
CA GLU A 260 7.81 19.46 0.12
C GLU A 260 7.21 18.33 0.96
N PHE A 261 7.69 17.10 0.78
CA PHE A 261 7.16 15.94 1.48
C PHE A 261 8.22 14.86 1.74
N GLY A 262 8.03 14.09 2.81
CA GLY A 262 8.70 12.82 3.00
C GLY A 262 8.01 11.74 2.18
N PRO A 263 8.72 11.05 1.24
CA PRO A 263 8.10 9.98 0.46
C PRO A 263 7.68 8.83 1.37
N ASP A 264 6.51 8.27 1.08
CA ASP A 264 6.03 7.05 1.72
C ASP A 264 6.38 5.85 0.81
N ASN A 265 5.53 5.48 -0.13
CA ASN A 265 5.84 4.41 -1.08
C ASN A 265 6.49 4.90 -2.38
N VAL A 266 7.15 3.99 -3.09
CA VAL A 266 7.69 4.18 -4.42
C VAL A 266 7.31 3.01 -5.32
N ARG A 267 6.87 3.27 -6.56
CA ARG A 267 6.44 2.27 -7.53
C ARG A 267 7.03 2.53 -8.91
N LEU A 268 7.54 1.49 -9.55
CA LEU A 268 7.95 1.59 -10.96
C LEU A 268 6.71 1.45 -11.87
N VAL A 269 6.36 2.52 -12.57
CA VAL A 269 5.26 2.56 -13.52
C VAL A 269 5.81 2.95 -14.89
N GLY A 270 5.81 2.00 -15.82
CA GLY A 270 6.54 2.16 -17.07
C GLY A 270 8.05 2.30 -16.83
N ASP A 271 8.61 3.44 -17.22
CA ASP A 271 10.02 3.78 -17.04
C ASP A 271 10.28 4.81 -15.92
N ARG A 272 9.24 5.14 -15.13
CA ARG A 272 9.31 6.15 -14.07
C ARG A 272 9.04 5.56 -12.69
N LEU A 273 9.75 6.07 -11.70
CA LEU A 273 9.41 5.84 -10.31
C LEU A 273 8.36 6.85 -9.89
N ILE A 274 7.22 6.39 -9.39
CA ILE A 274 6.15 7.23 -8.85
C ILE A 274 6.22 7.13 -7.34
N THR A 275 6.21 8.28 -6.68
CA THR A 275 6.17 8.37 -5.20
C THR A 275 5.16 9.41 -4.78
N ALA A 276 4.65 9.30 -3.57
CA ALA A 276 3.71 10.24 -3.01
C ALA A 276 3.93 10.41 -1.50
N GLY A 277 3.27 11.40 -0.96
CA GLY A 277 3.23 11.66 0.47
C GLY A 277 2.32 12.83 0.81
N MET A 278 2.30 13.15 2.09
CA MET A 278 1.62 14.33 2.62
C MET A 278 2.55 15.55 2.52
N ILE A 279 1.99 16.69 2.16
CA ILE A 279 2.72 17.96 2.21
C ILE A 279 3.10 18.26 3.66
N ASP A 280 4.39 18.43 3.92
CA ASP A 280 4.90 18.62 5.29
C ASP A 280 4.48 19.94 5.91
N ASP A 281 4.63 21.06 5.17
CA ASP A 281 4.32 22.38 5.67
C ASP A 281 2.85 22.71 5.46
N GLU A 282 2.00 22.13 6.30
CA GLU A 282 0.56 22.39 6.32
C GLU A 282 0.21 23.39 7.45
N PRO A 283 -0.17 24.63 7.11
CA PRO A 283 -0.43 25.65 8.12
C PRO A 283 -1.53 25.28 9.10
N SER A 284 -2.58 24.57 8.65
CA SER A 284 -3.68 24.12 9.52
C SER A 284 -3.24 23.10 10.55
N CYS A 285 -2.09 22.44 10.33
CA CYS A 285 -1.46 21.50 11.26
C CYS A 285 -0.31 22.11 12.08
N GLY A 286 -0.09 23.42 11.98
CA GLY A 286 1.03 24.10 12.64
C GLY A 286 2.39 23.83 11.97
N GLY A 287 2.39 23.56 10.66
CA GLY A 287 3.57 23.29 9.85
C GLY A 287 3.98 21.82 9.82
N ALA A 288 5.26 21.54 9.61
CA ALA A 288 5.80 20.19 9.51
C ALA A 288 5.61 19.36 10.80
N PRO A 289 5.46 18.01 10.69
CA PRO A 289 5.33 17.13 11.86
C PRO A 289 6.54 17.24 12.79
N LYS A 290 6.28 17.32 14.11
CA LYS A 290 7.30 17.40 15.18
C LYS A 290 7.20 16.22 16.16
N LYS A 291 6.04 15.56 16.20
CA LYS A 291 5.75 14.40 17.06
C LYS A 291 4.83 13.42 16.30
N PRO A 292 4.78 12.15 16.68
CA PRO A 292 4.03 11.12 15.95
C PRO A 292 2.55 11.43 15.75
N GLU A 293 1.92 12.14 16.68
CA GLU A 293 0.51 12.52 16.59
C GLU A 293 0.23 13.51 15.46
N ASP A 294 1.21 14.34 15.10
CA ASP A 294 1.07 15.38 14.08
C ASP A 294 0.86 14.78 12.65
N ILE A 295 1.28 13.53 12.42
CA ILE A 295 1.05 12.84 11.15
C ILE A 295 -0.44 12.50 10.91
N ARG A 296 -1.27 12.52 11.95
CA ARG A 296 -2.72 12.31 11.83
C ARG A 296 -3.49 13.57 11.43
N CYS A 297 -2.87 14.73 11.52
CA CYS A 297 -3.47 15.98 11.08
C CYS A 297 -3.65 15.93 9.56
N PRO A 298 -4.86 16.22 9.03
CA PRO A 298 -5.10 16.20 7.59
C PRO A 298 -4.21 17.19 6.86
N ARG A 299 -3.47 16.71 5.86
CA ARG A 299 -2.52 17.49 5.05
C ARG A 299 -2.87 17.38 3.58
N GLY A 300 -2.47 18.35 2.81
CA GLY A 300 -2.46 18.26 1.36
C GLY A 300 -1.57 17.09 0.91
N TRP A 301 -1.75 16.67 -0.33
CA TRP A 301 -1.02 15.56 -0.92
C TRP A 301 -0.23 16.01 -2.15
N ILE A 302 0.85 15.28 -2.44
CA ILE A 302 1.69 15.48 -3.62
C ILE A 302 2.17 14.13 -4.14
N ALA A 303 2.29 14.02 -5.45
CA ALA A 303 2.84 12.86 -6.14
C ALA A 303 3.83 13.31 -7.22
N ASP A 304 4.99 12.68 -7.25
CA ASP A 304 6.09 12.96 -8.16
C ASP A 304 6.47 11.72 -9.00
N ALA A 305 6.82 11.94 -10.25
CA ALA A 305 7.48 10.98 -11.13
C ALA A 305 8.97 11.29 -11.21
N ILE A 306 9.80 10.27 -11.08
CA ILE A 306 11.25 10.38 -11.06
C ILE A 306 11.83 9.52 -12.18
N ASP A 307 12.70 10.09 -12.99
CA ASP A 307 13.52 9.31 -13.92
C ASP A 307 14.56 8.51 -13.12
N PRO A 308 14.53 7.17 -13.14
CA PRO A 308 15.42 6.36 -12.31
C PRO A 308 16.90 6.48 -12.70
N LYS A 309 17.25 6.96 -13.90
CA LYS A 309 18.62 7.11 -14.38
C LYS A 309 19.21 8.47 -14.00
N THR A 310 18.44 9.53 -14.28
CA THR A 310 18.90 10.92 -14.05
C THR A 310 18.49 11.49 -12.71
N MET A 311 17.54 10.87 -12.02
CA MET A 311 16.89 11.36 -10.79
C MET A 311 16.17 12.70 -10.98
N THR A 312 15.81 13.03 -12.23
CA THR A 312 14.99 14.20 -12.55
C THR A 312 13.56 13.97 -12.09
N ILE A 313 13.01 14.95 -11.38
CA ILE A 313 11.66 14.93 -10.81
C ILE A 313 10.71 15.73 -11.68
N THR A 314 9.52 15.19 -11.89
CA THR A 314 8.38 15.87 -12.54
C THR A 314 7.16 15.66 -11.66
N GLU A 315 6.47 16.72 -11.26
CA GLU A 315 5.23 16.61 -10.50
C GLU A 315 4.14 15.95 -11.36
N VAL A 316 3.50 14.92 -10.80
CA VAL A 316 2.33 14.23 -11.39
C VAL A 316 1.05 14.91 -10.98
N GLY A 317 1.01 15.42 -9.75
CA GLY A 317 -0.11 16.17 -9.22
C GLY A 317 -0.01 16.46 -7.75
N ARG A 318 -0.78 17.44 -7.32
CA ARG A 318 -0.97 17.82 -5.91
C ARG A 318 -2.39 18.25 -5.65
N GLY A 319 -2.76 18.33 -4.39
CA GLY A 319 -4.06 18.84 -3.98
C GLY A 319 -4.06 19.32 -2.53
N PRO A 320 -5.08 20.10 -2.19
CA PRO A 320 -5.26 20.60 -0.84
C PRO A 320 -5.65 19.49 0.13
N VAL A 321 -5.81 19.87 1.39
CA VAL A 321 -6.46 19.04 2.42
C VAL A 321 -7.84 18.60 1.93
N ALA A 322 -8.15 17.32 2.03
CA ALA A 322 -9.38 16.70 1.50
C ALA A 322 -10.09 15.81 2.56
N PRO A 323 -10.50 16.38 3.72
CA PRO A 323 -11.11 15.57 4.77
C PRO A 323 -12.36 14.82 4.28
N PRO A 324 -12.57 13.58 4.79
CA PRO A 324 -11.80 12.88 5.82
C PRO A 324 -10.60 12.06 5.28
N TYR A 325 -10.18 12.26 4.02
CA TYR A 325 -8.98 11.65 3.46
C TYR A 325 -7.72 12.35 3.99
N THR A 326 -6.76 11.58 4.45
CA THR A 326 -5.43 11.99 4.88
C THR A 326 -4.48 10.79 4.80
N GLY A 327 -3.19 10.99 5.08
CA GLY A 327 -2.23 9.89 5.14
C GLY A 327 -1.90 9.31 3.77
N THR A 328 -1.73 10.16 2.74
CA THR A 328 -1.33 9.72 1.39
C THR A 328 -0.03 8.94 1.43
N ALA A 329 -0.04 7.70 0.94
CA ALA A 329 1.11 6.80 0.94
C ALA A 329 1.57 6.41 -0.47
N THR A 330 0.69 5.88 -1.31
CA THR A 330 1.02 5.49 -2.69
C THR A 330 0.25 6.33 -3.69
N ALA A 331 0.90 6.69 -4.80
CA ALA A 331 0.24 7.20 -6.00
C ALA A 331 0.42 6.21 -7.15
N MET A 332 -0.67 5.93 -7.88
CA MET A 332 -0.68 5.00 -9.00
C MET A 332 -1.45 5.61 -10.18
N PRO A 333 -0.77 6.06 -11.25
CA PRO A 333 -1.42 6.42 -12.50
C PRO A 333 -2.03 5.19 -13.17
N VAL A 334 -3.34 5.21 -13.46
CA VAL A 334 -4.04 4.15 -14.20
C VAL A 334 -5.01 4.78 -15.20
N GLY A 335 -4.73 4.62 -16.47
CA GLY A 335 -5.49 5.29 -17.53
C GLY A 335 -5.43 6.80 -17.35
N ASP A 336 -6.59 7.46 -17.36
CA ASP A 336 -6.72 8.91 -17.20
C ASP A 336 -6.80 9.37 -15.73
N ASN A 337 -6.59 8.48 -14.77
CA ASN A 337 -6.72 8.82 -13.35
C ASN A 337 -5.42 8.58 -12.57
N LEU A 338 -5.19 9.46 -11.60
CA LEU A 338 -4.25 9.23 -10.51
C LEU A 338 -5.01 8.66 -9.32
N TRP A 339 -4.57 7.51 -8.84
CA TRP A 339 -5.11 6.83 -7.65
C TRP A 339 -4.18 7.07 -6.48
N LEU A 340 -4.75 7.35 -5.32
CA LEU A 340 -4.02 7.66 -4.10
C LEU A 340 -4.50 6.73 -2.99
N SER A 341 -3.57 6.06 -2.34
CA SER A 341 -3.79 5.24 -1.15
C SER A 341 -3.63 6.04 0.13
N SER A 342 -3.95 5.42 1.26
CA SER A 342 -3.79 6.05 2.57
C SER A 342 -3.47 5.03 3.65
N PHE A 343 -2.50 5.35 4.51
CA PHE A 343 -2.17 4.56 5.70
C PHE A 343 -3.17 4.75 6.86
N SER A 344 -4.12 5.68 6.76
CA SER A 344 -5.02 6.03 7.89
C SER A 344 -6.49 6.20 7.51
N ALA A 345 -6.81 6.50 6.24
CA ALA A 345 -8.20 6.71 5.83
C ALA A 345 -8.91 5.38 5.50
N ASP A 346 -10.23 5.40 5.63
CA ASP A 346 -11.11 4.28 5.28
C ASP A 346 -11.45 4.22 3.79
N ARG A 347 -10.63 4.84 2.94
CA ARG A 347 -10.89 5.04 1.52
C ARG A 347 -9.64 5.14 0.67
N VAL A 348 -9.77 4.81 -0.61
CA VAL A 348 -8.83 5.15 -1.67
C VAL A 348 -9.39 6.34 -2.44
N ALA A 349 -8.53 7.29 -2.78
CA ALA A 349 -8.89 8.46 -3.56
C ALA A 349 -8.49 8.31 -5.02
N TYR A 350 -9.17 9.06 -5.91
CA TYR A 350 -8.76 9.19 -7.30
C TYR A 350 -9.17 10.55 -7.86
N ARG A 351 -8.41 11.03 -8.85
CA ARG A 351 -8.73 12.22 -9.63
C ARG A 351 -8.31 12.06 -11.09
N SER A 352 -8.93 12.83 -11.98
CA SER A 352 -8.53 12.88 -13.39
C SER A 352 -7.16 13.57 -13.55
N LEU A 353 -6.28 12.98 -14.36
CA LEU A 353 -5.02 13.57 -14.78
C LEU A 353 -5.20 14.62 -15.90
N LYS A 354 -6.36 14.62 -16.58
CA LYS A 354 -6.66 15.58 -17.68
C LYS A 354 -6.86 17.01 -17.18
N ASN A 355 -7.28 17.18 -15.92
CA ASN A 355 -7.54 18.49 -15.32
C ASN A 355 -6.31 19.10 -14.62
N SER A 356 -5.13 18.51 -14.78
CA SER A 356 -3.89 18.96 -14.12
C SER A 356 -3.06 19.91 -15.00
N ARG A 357 -3.59 20.36 -16.13
CA ARG A 357 -2.88 21.22 -17.12
C ARG A 357 -3.44 22.62 -17.25
N GLU A 358 -4.27 23.07 -16.27
CA GLU A 358 -4.73 24.46 -16.21
C GLU A 358 -4.04 25.23 -15.10
#